data_a4276565741119c2e2df6c1fe92b5570
#
_entry.id   a4276565741119c2e2df6c1fe92b5570
#
_cell.length_a   1.000
_cell.length_b   1.000
_cell.length_c   1.000
_cell.angle_alpha   90.00
_cell.angle_beta   90.00
_cell.angle_gamma   90.00
#
_symmetry.space_group_name_H-M   'P 1'
#
loop_
_entity.id
_entity.type
_entity.pdbx_description
1 polymer ?
#
loop_
_entity_poly.entity_id
_entity_poly.type
_entity_poly.pdbx_seq_one_letter_code
_entity_poly.pdbx_strand_id
1 'polypeptide(L)'
;MPQTPHVEKHFTSGEIVRDVVIGMADGLTVPFALAAGLSGAVSSTSIIVTAGFAEIVAGSIAMGLGGYLAGKSDVEHYDSEYERELYEIDQMLEHEKDEVVEILENYGLTHAESLPIVESLATRPKDFADFMMRFELGLDKPNPKRALQSGGTIGSAYIFGGLIPLLPYILFDEVQRALLWSVVITVIALFIFGYIKGTFTGTTPLKSAVQTCLIGSVAAGTAFLVARLISGE
;
A
#
# COMPACT_ATOMS: atom_id res chain seq x y z
N MET A 1 -22.39 10.46 36.26
CA MET A 1 -22.06 9.10 35.80
C MET A 1 -20.81 9.25 34.96
N PRO A 2 -19.71 8.56 35.22
CA PRO A 2 -18.56 8.60 34.34
C PRO A 2 -18.96 7.93 33.03
N GLN A 3 -19.04 8.71 31.96
CA GLN A 3 -19.18 8.16 30.62
C GLN A 3 -17.88 7.46 30.29
N THR A 4 -17.93 6.15 30.05
CA THR A 4 -16.81 5.44 29.43
C THR A 4 -16.48 6.13 28.11
N PRO A 5 -15.22 6.51 27.85
CA PRO A 5 -14.86 7.10 26.57
C PRO A 5 -15.31 6.13 25.47
N HIS A 6 -16.08 6.64 24.53
CA HIS A 6 -16.47 5.89 23.34
C HIS A 6 -15.18 5.71 22.50
N VAL A 7 -14.52 4.57 22.72
CA VAL A 7 -13.37 4.18 21.90
C VAL A 7 -13.94 3.61 20.61
N GLU A 8 -14.14 4.47 19.61
CA GLU A 8 -14.35 3.98 18.26
C GLU A 8 -13.09 3.22 17.85
N LYS A 9 -13.25 1.91 17.65
CA LYS A 9 -12.22 1.12 17.00
C LYS A 9 -12.20 1.54 15.53
N HIS A 10 -11.52 2.63 15.22
CA HIS A 10 -11.17 2.92 13.84
C HIS A 10 -10.43 1.71 13.29
N PHE A 11 -10.87 1.26 12.12
CA PHE A 11 -10.39 0.06 11.47
C PHE A 11 -8.90 0.29 11.06
N THR A 12 -7.98 0.07 12.00
CA THR A 12 -6.53 0.11 11.78
C THR A 12 -6.06 -0.92 10.74
N SER A 13 -6.97 -1.80 10.31
CA SER A 13 -6.73 -2.75 9.24
C SER A 13 -6.71 -2.12 7.83
N GLY A 14 -7.12 -0.85 7.65
CA GLY A 14 -7.06 -0.19 6.35
C GLY A 14 -5.64 -0.15 5.77
N GLU A 15 -4.65 0.10 6.61
CA GLU A 15 -3.24 0.14 6.19
C GLU A 15 -2.71 -1.26 5.86
N ILE A 16 -3.00 -2.26 6.69
CA ILE A 16 -2.59 -3.65 6.44
C ILE A 16 -3.27 -4.19 5.18
N VAL A 17 -4.57 -3.89 4.99
CA VAL A 17 -5.28 -4.28 3.76
C VAL A 17 -4.66 -3.62 2.54
N ARG A 18 -4.30 -2.34 2.62
CA ARG A 18 -3.58 -1.65 1.55
C ARG A 18 -2.27 -2.35 1.20
N ASP A 19 -1.48 -2.72 2.21
CA ASP A 19 -0.19 -3.39 2.03
C ASP A 19 -0.36 -4.79 1.41
N VAL A 20 -1.33 -5.57 1.86
CA VAL A 20 -1.69 -6.86 1.24
C VAL A 20 -2.11 -6.66 -0.21
N VAL A 21 -2.90 -5.63 -0.49
CA VAL A 21 -3.35 -5.32 -1.86
C VAL A 21 -2.16 -4.99 -2.77
N ILE A 22 -1.21 -4.19 -2.29
CA ILE A 22 0.00 -3.85 -3.05
C ILE A 22 0.82 -5.11 -3.33
N GLY A 23 1.19 -5.86 -2.29
CA GLY A 23 2.02 -7.04 -2.44
C GLY A 23 1.38 -8.15 -3.27
N MET A 24 0.09 -8.43 -3.06
CA MET A 24 -0.63 -9.46 -3.85
C MET A 24 -0.85 -9.05 -5.31
N ALA A 25 -1.16 -7.78 -5.58
CA ALA A 25 -1.37 -7.31 -6.95
C ALA A 25 -0.11 -7.51 -7.79
N ASP A 26 1.03 -7.07 -7.28
CA ASP A 26 2.30 -7.20 -7.98
C ASP A 26 2.80 -8.64 -7.99
N GLY A 27 2.69 -9.36 -6.86
CA GLY A 27 3.05 -10.77 -6.78
C GLY A 27 2.28 -11.67 -7.74
N LEU A 28 0.98 -11.44 -7.94
CA LEU A 28 0.20 -12.19 -8.94
C LEU A 28 0.54 -11.78 -10.37
N THR A 29 0.92 -10.53 -10.61
CA THR A 29 1.04 -9.99 -11.97
C THR A 29 2.45 -10.11 -12.53
N VAL A 30 3.49 -9.74 -11.76
CA VAL A 30 4.87 -9.70 -12.26
C VAL A 30 5.46 -11.07 -12.53
N PRO A 31 5.41 -12.06 -11.58
CA PRO A 31 5.85 -13.41 -11.86
C PRO A 31 5.03 -14.10 -12.98
N PHE A 32 3.73 -13.80 -13.08
CA PHE A 32 2.89 -14.28 -14.16
C PHE A 32 3.35 -13.76 -15.52
N ALA A 33 3.59 -12.46 -15.63
CA ALA A 33 4.09 -11.84 -16.86
C ALA A 33 5.47 -12.38 -17.26
N LEU A 34 6.38 -12.55 -16.28
CA LEU A 34 7.69 -13.15 -16.51
C LEU A 34 7.58 -14.59 -17.04
N ALA A 35 6.80 -15.44 -16.34
CA ALA A 35 6.64 -16.84 -16.72
C ALA A 35 5.97 -16.99 -18.10
N ALA A 36 4.93 -16.18 -18.37
CA ALA A 36 4.29 -16.15 -19.69
C ALA A 36 5.26 -15.67 -20.77
N GLY A 37 6.04 -14.61 -20.51
CA GLY A 37 7.04 -14.11 -21.42
C GLY A 37 8.10 -15.15 -21.75
N LEU A 38 8.70 -15.78 -20.74
CA LEU A 38 9.69 -16.84 -20.95
C LEU A 38 9.11 -18.05 -21.70
N SER A 39 7.83 -18.39 -21.49
CA SER A 39 7.16 -19.47 -22.22
C SER A 39 7.07 -19.22 -23.72
N GLY A 40 7.18 -17.97 -24.17
CA GLY A 40 7.28 -17.60 -25.59
C GLY A 40 8.68 -17.74 -26.17
N ALA A 41 9.72 -17.90 -25.34
CA ALA A 41 11.12 -17.86 -25.77
C ALA A 41 11.92 -19.12 -25.41
N VAL A 42 11.48 -19.95 -24.46
CA VAL A 42 12.22 -21.12 -23.99
C VAL A 42 11.34 -22.36 -23.95
N SER A 43 11.97 -23.52 -24.16
CA SER A 43 11.30 -24.85 -24.14
C SER A 43 11.49 -25.62 -22.82
N SER A 44 12.15 -25.04 -21.83
CA SER A 44 12.44 -25.67 -20.53
C SER A 44 11.71 -25.02 -19.39
N THR A 45 10.86 -25.78 -18.69
CA THR A 45 10.16 -25.31 -17.48
C THR A 45 11.12 -25.00 -16.34
N SER A 46 12.27 -25.70 -16.24
CA SER A 46 13.27 -25.44 -15.19
C SER A 46 13.88 -24.05 -15.27
N ILE A 47 14.03 -23.49 -16.48
CA ILE A 47 14.51 -22.11 -16.67
C ILE A 47 13.45 -21.13 -16.15
N ILE A 48 12.18 -21.37 -16.49
CA ILE A 48 11.06 -20.52 -16.05
C ILE A 48 10.91 -20.57 -14.52
N VAL A 49 11.01 -21.75 -13.92
CA VAL A 49 10.96 -21.95 -12.47
C VAL A 49 12.11 -21.22 -11.79
N THR A 50 13.34 -21.38 -12.29
CA THR A 50 14.51 -20.71 -11.70
C THR A 50 14.41 -19.19 -11.80
N ALA A 51 14.02 -18.66 -12.96
CA ALA A 51 13.82 -17.24 -13.16
C ALA A 51 12.66 -16.70 -12.31
N GLY A 52 11.56 -17.45 -12.22
CA GLY A 52 10.40 -17.09 -11.40
C GLY A 52 10.71 -17.03 -9.92
N PHE A 53 11.45 -18.01 -9.37
CA PHE A 53 11.90 -17.94 -7.98
C PHE A 53 12.86 -16.79 -7.73
N ALA A 54 13.82 -16.55 -8.63
CA ALA A 54 14.74 -15.41 -8.51
C ALA A 54 13.98 -14.08 -8.52
N GLU A 55 12.98 -13.95 -9.37
CA GLU A 55 12.11 -12.79 -9.44
C GLU A 55 11.29 -12.63 -8.15
N ILE A 56 10.62 -13.67 -7.66
CA ILE A 56 9.84 -13.63 -6.42
C ILE A 56 10.70 -13.19 -5.24
N VAL A 57 11.93 -13.70 -5.12
CA VAL A 57 12.84 -13.29 -4.04
C VAL A 57 13.25 -11.83 -4.20
N ALA A 58 13.70 -11.42 -5.38
CA ALA A 58 14.13 -10.05 -5.64
C ALA A 58 12.96 -9.05 -5.50
N GLY A 59 11.81 -9.39 -6.08
CA GLY A 59 10.60 -8.56 -6.04
C GLY A 59 10.05 -8.41 -4.62
N SER A 60 9.99 -9.49 -3.85
CA SER A 60 9.52 -9.43 -2.45
C SER A 60 10.44 -8.57 -1.57
N ILE A 61 11.75 -8.65 -1.76
CA ILE A 61 12.72 -7.81 -1.05
C ILE A 61 12.56 -6.34 -1.49
N ALA A 62 12.50 -6.07 -2.79
CA ALA A 62 12.37 -4.72 -3.33
C ALA A 62 11.08 -4.05 -2.87
N MET A 63 9.94 -4.75 -3.00
CA MET A 63 8.63 -4.24 -2.60
C MET A 63 8.52 -4.11 -1.06
N GLY A 64 9.02 -5.09 -0.32
CA GLY A 64 9.07 -5.03 1.14
C GLY A 64 9.95 -3.88 1.65
N LEU A 65 11.12 -3.66 1.04
CA LEU A 65 11.99 -2.52 1.35
C LEU A 65 11.31 -1.19 1.01
N GLY A 66 10.62 -1.10 -0.13
CA GLY A 66 9.85 0.08 -0.50
C GLY A 66 8.78 0.41 0.54
N GLY A 67 8.00 -0.58 0.99
CA GLY A 67 7.00 -0.40 2.05
C GLY A 67 7.63 -0.01 3.40
N TYR A 68 8.77 -0.60 3.75
CA TYR A 68 9.52 -0.21 4.95
C TYR A 68 9.99 1.24 4.89
N LEU A 69 10.60 1.65 3.78
CA LEU A 69 11.11 3.02 3.62
C LEU A 69 9.99 4.05 3.60
N ALA A 70 8.86 3.75 2.95
CA ALA A 70 7.68 4.62 2.96
C ALA A 70 7.17 4.84 4.39
N GLY A 71 6.93 3.75 5.15
CA GLY A 71 6.47 3.87 6.52
C GLY A 71 7.50 4.53 7.47
N LYS A 72 8.80 4.39 7.18
CA LYS A 72 9.84 5.10 7.92
C LYS A 72 9.84 6.59 7.60
N SER A 73 9.69 6.97 6.33
CA SER A 73 9.60 8.36 5.91
C SER A 73 8.38 9.08 6.51
N ASP A 74 7.24 8.39 6.66
CA ASP A 74 6.05 8.95 7.30
C ASP A 74 6.34 9.32 8.78
N VAL A 75 7.07 8.45 9.50
CA VAL A 75 7.48 8.72 10.90
C VAL A 75 8.47 9.89 10.96
N GLU A 76 9.51 9.86 10.14
CA GLU A 76 10.55 10.90 10.10
C GLU A 76 9.96 12.27 9.72
N HIS A 77 9.01 12.29 8.78
CA HIS A 77 8.31 13.51 8.40
C HIS A 77 7.45 14.05 9.55
N TYR A 78 6.64 13.19 10.19
CA TYR A 78 5.84 13.58 11.34
C TYR A 78 6.72 14.17 12.46
N ASP A 79 7.80 13.49 12.84
CA ASP A 79 8.68 13.93 13.91
C ASP A 79 9.34 15.29 13.57
N SER A 80 9.77 15.48 12.31
CA SER A 80 10.36 16.73 11.85
C SER A 80 9.37 17.90 11.89
N GLU A 81 8.13 17.68 11.43
CA GLU A 81 7.09 18.72 11.49
C GLU A 81 6.69 19.02 12.93
N TYR A 82 6.59 18.00 13.79
CA TYR A 82 6.25 18.20 15.21
C TYR A 82 7.32 19.01 15.95
N GLU A 83 8.61 18.78 15.67
CA GLU A 83 9.69 19.60 16.23
C GLU A 83 9.62 21.04 15.71
N ARG A 84 9.27 21.23 14.44
CA ARG A 84 9.07 22.55 13.84
C ARG A 84 7.92 23.30 14.53
N GLU A 85 6.76 22.67 14.69
CA GLU A 85 5.60 23.25 15.37
C GLU A 85 5.94 23.68 16.82
N LEU A 86 6.65 22.83 17.56
CA LEU A 86 7.08 23.19 18.92
C LEU A 86 8.01 24.40 18.93
N TYR A 87 8.88 24.52 17.92
CA TYR A 87 9.77 25.69 17.80
C TYR A 87 8.98 26.96 17.43
N GLU A 88 8.03 26.87 16.51
CA GLU A 88 7.19 27.99 16.10
C GLU A 88 6.30 28.47 17.25
N ILE A 89 5.70 27.56 18.01
CA ILE A 89 4.94 27.88 19.24
C ILE A 89 5.83 28.60 20.27
N ASP A 90 7.09 28.23 20.41
CA ASP A 90 8.01 28.88 21.36
C ASP A 90 8.45 30.28 20.90
N GLN A 91 8.68 30.47 19.59
CA GLN A 91 9.23 31.69 19.01
C GLN A 91 8.18 32.69 18.48
N MET A 92 7.03 32.20 18.02
CA MET A 92 6.03 32.96 17.27
C MET A 92 4.60 32.72 17.78
N LEU A 93 4.42 32.55 19.11
CA LEU A 93 3.16 32.11 19.71
C LEU A 93 1.92 32.89 19.25
N GLU A 94 2.03 34.22 19.07
CA GLU A 94 0.88 35.02 18.62
C GLU A 94 0.48 34.70 17.17
N HIS A 95 1.44 34.38 16.30
CA HIS A 95 1.18 33.94 14.94
C HIS A 95 0.47 32.57 14.92
N GLU A 96 0.99 31.64 15.69
CA GLU A 96 0.38 30.31 15.85
C GLU A 96 -1.05 30.35 16.40
N LYS A 97 -1.31 31.29 17.33
CA LYS A 97 -2.67 31.52 17.81
C LYS A 97 -3.61 32.02 16.70
N ASP A 98 -3.13 32.94 15.85
CA ASP A 98 -3.91 33.46 14.75
C ASP A 98 -4.27 32.36 13.75
N GLU A 99 -3.36 31.43 13.47
CA GLU A 99 -3.60 30.28 12.59
C GLU A 99 -4.67 29.34 13.18
N VAL A 100 -4.60 29.03 14.48
CA VAL A 100 -5.64 28.22 15.12
C VAL A 100 -7.00 28.93 15.11
N VAL A 101 -7.01 30.27 15.28
CA VAL A 101 -8.26 31.05 15.14
C VAL A 101 -8.83 30.89 13.74
N GLU A 102 -7.99 31.03 12.70
CA GLU A 102 -8.42 30.86 11.30
C GLU A 102 -8.97 29.45 11.03
N ILE A 103 -8.30 28.41 11.54
CA ILE A 103 -8.78 27.04 11.44
C ILE A 103 -10.17 26.90 12.06
N LEU A 104 -10.38 27.40 13.28
CA LEU A 104 -11.66 27.32 13.98
C LEU A 104 -12.76 28.12 13.28
N GLU A 105 -12.42 29.30 12.72
CA GLU A 105 -13.35 30.11 11.92
C GLU A 105 -13.76 29.39 10.62
N ASN A 106 -12.86 28.65 9.98
CA ASN A 106 -13.17 27.79 8.83
C ASN A 106 -14.14 26.65 9.18
N TYR A 107 -14.17 26.23 10.43
CA TYR A 107 -15.17 25.30 10.98
C TYR A 107 -16.48 25.97 11.45
N GLY A 108 -16.61 27.30 11.30
CA GLY A 108 -17.85 28.05 11.51
C GLY A 108 -17.96 28.71 12.89
N LEU A 109 -16.88 28.72 13.70
CA LEU A 109 -16.85 29.51 14.93
C LEU A 109 -16.63 30.99 14.60
N THR A 110 -17.14 31.85 15.45
CA THR A 110 -16.81 33.30 15.40
C THR A 110 -15.46 33.54 16.06
N HIS A 111 -14.79 34.62 15.72
CA HIS A 111 -13.55 35.06 16.37
C HIS A 111 -13.65 35.08 17.90
N ALA A 112 -14.75 35.59 18.42
CA ALA A 112 -15.00 35.69 19.87
C ALA A 112 -15.15 34.29 20.54
N GLU A 113 -15.63 33.30 19.81
CA GLU A 113 -15.76 31.94 20.31
C GLU A 113 -14.43 31.16 20.19
N SER A 114 -13.59 31.49 19.22
CA SER A 114 -12.29 30.86 19.00
C SER A 114 -11.24 31.28 20.02
N LEU A 115 -11.16 32.56 20.37
CA LEU A 115 -10.15 33.12 21.27
C LEU A 115 -10.00 32.36 22.62
N PRO A 116 -11.07 32.04 23.37
CA PRO A 116 -10.92 31.33 24.65
C PRO A 116 -10.37 29.91 24.48
N ILE A 117 -10.65 29.27 23.34
CA ILE A 117 -10.14 27.93 23.02
C ILE A 117 -8.64 27.99 22.76
N VAL A 118 -8.22 28.94 21.91
CA VAL A 118 -6.83 29.16 21.54
C VAL A 118 -5.98 29.54 22.75
N GLU A 119 -6.45 30.46 23.58
CA GLU A 119 -5.76 30.86 24.82
C GLU A 119 -5.61 29.65 25.78
N SER A 120 -6.61 28.82 25.88
CA SER A 120 -6.53 27.58 26.68
C SER A 120 -5.53 26.59 26.14
N LEU A 121 -5.45 26.40 24.80
CA LEU A 121 -4.47 25.55 24.15
C LEU A 121 -3.04 26.11 24.32
N ALA A 122 -2.84 27.39 24.15
CA ALA A 122 -1.55 28.06 24.26
C ALA A 122 -0.85 27.88 25.63
N THR A 123 -1.62 27.54 26.67
CA THR A 123 -1.03 27.20 28.00
C THR A 123 -0.38 25.81 28.02
N ARG A 124 -0.57 25.02 26.98
CA ARG A 124 -0.13 23.60 26.85
C ARG A 124 0.55 23.34 25.50
N PRO A 125 1.83 23.74 25.36
CA PRO A 125 2.51 23.71 24.04
C PRO A 125 2.45 22.39 23.29
N LYS A 126 2.49 21.25 23.99
CA LYS A 126 2.39 19.93 23.36
C LYS A 126 0.99 19.65 22.81
N ASP A 127 -0.05 20.00 23.54
CA ASP A 127 -1.43 19.82 23.07
C ASP A 127 -1.72 20.79 21.92
N PHE A 128 -1.08 21.97 21.95
CA PHE A 128 -1.16 22.96 20.88
C PHE A 128 -0.51 22.43 19.60
N ALA A 129 0.73 21.91 19.69
CA ALA A 129 1.40 21.27 18.56
C ALA A 129 0.62 20.06 18.05
N ASP A 130 0.08 19.20 18.92
CA ASP A 130 -0.77 18.07 18.49
C ASP A 130 -2.03 18.55 17.75
N PHE A 131 -2.58 19.71 18.11
CA PHE A 131 -3.70 20.32 17.40
C PHE A 131 -3.29 20.81 16.01
N MET A 132 -2.18 21.55 15.91
CA MET A 132 -1.63 22.07 14.66
C MET A 132 -1.30 20.93 13.68
N MET A 133 -0.55 19.92 14.15
CA MET A 133 -0.23 18.72 13.36
C MET A 133 -1.47 18.11 12.71
N ARG A 134 -2.58 18.06 13.44
CA ARG A 134 -3.79 17.38 12.96
C ARG A 134 -4.69 18.26 12.11
N PHE A 135 -4.90 19.51 12.51
CA PHE A 135 -5.92 20.37 11.90
C PHE A 135 -5.38 21.33 10.85
N GLU A 136 -4.13 21.72 10.96
CA GLU A 136 -3.42 22.52 9.98
C GLU A 136 -2.72 21.64 8.95
N LEU A 137 -1.78 20.79 9.42
CA LEU A 137 -0.95 19.98 8.54
C LEU A 137 -1.64 18.68 8.08
N GLY A 138 -2.74 18.27 8.73
CA GLY A 138 -3.45 17.03 8.40
C GLY A 138 -2.64 15.76 8.70
N LEU A 139 -1.68 15.83 9.62
CA LEU A 139 -0.78 14.75 9.99
C LEU A 139 -1.26 14.05 11.26
N ASP A 140 -1.61 12.78 11.15
CA ASP A 140 -1.86 11.92 12.31
C ASP A 140 -0.56 11.22 12.73
N LYS A 141 -0.36 11.06 14.04
CA LYS A 141 0.84 10.41 14.60
C LYS A 141 0.96 8.97 14.11
N PRO A 142 1.98 8.65 13.30
CA PRO A 142 2.15 7.32 12.75
C PRO A 142 2.55 6.30 13.83
N ASN A 143 2.15 5.04 13.62
CA ASN A 143 2.60 3.96 14.50
C ASN A 143 4.11 3.70 14.27
N PRO A 144 4.96 3.72 15.31
CA PRO A 144 6.40 3.46 15.16
C PRO A 144 6.75 2.10 14.55
N LYS A 145 5.84 1.12 14.63
CA LYS A 145 6.00 -0.20 14.03
C LYS A 145 5.54 -0.27 12.58
N ARG A 146 4.97 0.81 12.05
CA ARG A 146 4.36 0.86 10.71
C ARG A 146 5.33 0.44 9.60
N ALA A 147 6.57 0.91 9.69
CA ALA A 147 7.61 0.59 8.69
C ALA A 147 7.85 -0.93 8.58
N LEU A 148 8.09 -1.60 9.71
CA LEU A 148 8.31 -3.05 9.73
C LEU A 148 7.07 -3.84 9.33
N GLN A 149 5.89 -3.40 9.75
CA GLN A 149 4.62 -4.05 9.39
C GLN A 149 4.37 -3.93 7.89
N SER A 150 4.54 -2.75 7.31
CA SER A 150 4.36 -2.53 5.88
C SER A 150 5.33 -3.37 5.05
N GLY A 151 6.62 -3.27 5.35
CA GLY A 151 7.63 -4.04 4.64
C GLY A 151 7.39 -5.55 4.70
N GLY A 152 7.10 -6.08 5.89
CA GLY A 152 6.83 -7.50 6.09
C GLY A 152 5.53 -7.96 5.43
N THR A 153 4.47 -7.15 5.48
CA THR A 153 3.17 -7.48 4.87
C THR A 153 3.26 -7.47 3.35
N ILE A 154 3.84 -6.42 2.75
CA ILE A 154 3.99 -6.30 1.30
C ILE A 154 4.87 -7.43 0.76
N GLY A 155 6.06 -7.65 1.37
CA GLY A 155 6.98 -8.69 0.93
C GLY A 155 6.40 -10.10 1.01
N SER A 156 5.72 -10.45 2.12
CA SER A 156 5.07 -11.74 2.25
C SER A 156 3.89 -11.91 1.29
N ALA A 157 3.05 -10.91 1.13
CA ALA A 157 1.95 -10.94 0.17
C ALA A 157 2.44 -11.12 -1.27
N TYR A 158 3.56 -10.48 -1.63
CA TYR A 158 4.23 -10.68 -2.91
C TYR A 158 4.65 -12.13 -3.14
N ILE A 159 5.30 -12.75 -2.15
CA ILE A 159 5.73 -14.16 -2.24
C ILE A 159 4.52 -15.07 -2.47
N PHE A 160 3.47 -14.92 -1.66
CA PHE A 160 2.26 -15.74 -1.81
C PHE A 160 1.59 -15.55 -3.18
N GLY A 161 1.51 -14.31 -3.66
CA GLY A 161 0.99 -14.00 -4.99
C GLY A 161 1.81 -14.66 -6.11
N GLY A 162 3.14 -14.55 -6.02
CA GLY A 162 4.07 -15.00 -7.07
C GLY A 162 4.17 -16.52 -7.21
N LEU A 163 3.95 -17.25 -6.13
CA LEU A 163 3.93 -18.72 -6.17
C LEU A 163 2.77 -19.27 -6.99
N ILE A 164 1.64 -18.57 -7.07
CA ILE A 164 0.43 -19.05 -7.78
C ILE A 164 0.69 -19.25 -9.28
N PRO A 165 1.15 -18.26 -10.05
CA PRO A 165 1.44 -18.44 -11.49
C PRO A 165 2.62 -19.38 -11.75
N LEU A 166 3.54 -19.53 -10.80
CA LEU A 166 4.72 -20.38 -10.98
C LEU A 166 4.44 -21.87 -10.72
N LEU A 167 3.43 -22.18 -9.89
CA LEU A 167 3.10 -23.55 -9.48
C LEU A 167 2.92 -24.52 -10.67
N PRO A 168 2.21 -24.20 -11.77
CA PRO A 168 2.08 -25.12 -12.90
C PRO A 168 3.41 -25.47 -13.56
N TYR A 169 4.37 -24.57 -13.59
CA TYR A 169 5.69 -24.85 -14.18
C TYR A 169 6.55 -25.78 -13.31
N ILE A 170 6.22 -25.90 -12.01
CA ILE A 170 6.83 -26.88 -11.10
C ILE A 170 6.20 -28.26 -11.31
N LEU A 171 4.90 -28.32 -11.68
CA LEU A 171 4.13 -29.57 -11.75
C LEU A 171 4.13 -30.22 -13.14
N PHE A 172 4.37 -29.46 -14.20
CA PHE A 172 4.36 -29.97 -15.59
C PHE A 172 5.72 -29.77 -16.26
N ASP A 173 6.18 -30.80 -16.98
CA ASP A 173 7.45 -30.75 -17.71
C ASP A 173 7.31 -30.01 -19.05
N GLU A 174 6.10 -29.94 -19.61
CA GLU A 174 5.81 -29.31 -20.90
C GLU A 174 5.43 -27.86 -20.71
N VAL A 175 6.21 -26.94 -21.31
CA VAL A 175 6.04 -25.47 -21.16
C VAL A 175 4.65 -25.01 -21.59
N GLN A 176 4.12 -25.49 -22.72
CA GLN A 176 2.81 -25.05 -23.21
C GLN A 176 1.66 -25.50 -22.31
N ARG A 177 1.76 -26.70 -21.73
CA ARG A 177 0.80 -27.20 -20.75
C ARG A 177 0.87 -26.41 -19.42
N ALA A 178 2.08 -26.16 -18.98
CA ALA A 178 2.33 -25.33 -17.77
C ALA A 178 1.78 -23.91 -17.97
N LEU A 179 2.03 -23.28 -19.12
CA LEU A 179 1.50 -21.95 -19.47
C LEU A 179 -0.04 -21.92 -19.42
N LEU A 180 -0.70 -22.90 -20.07
CA LEU A 180 -2.16 -22.96 -20.08
C LEU A 180 -2.73 -22.98 -18.65
N TRP A 181 -2.20 -23.86 -17.80
CA TRP A 181 -2.65 -23.96 -16.42
C TRP A 181 -2.27 -22.74 -15.58
N SER A 182 -1.10 -22.14 -15.82
CA SER A 182 -0.69 -20.89 -15.19
C SER A 182 -1.66 -19.75 -15.49
N VAL A 183 -2.05 -19.60 -16.76
CA VAL A 183 -3.07 -18.61 -17.17
C VAL A 183 -4.39 -18.87 -16.46
N VAL A 184 -4.91 -20.09 -16.47
CA VAL A 184 -6.20 -20.42 -15.86
C VAL A 184 -6.19 -20.14 -14.35
N ILE A 185 -5.19 -20.67 -13.64
CA ILE A 185 -5.11 -20.53 -12.17
C ILE A 185 -4.89 -19.06 -11.78
N THR A 186 -4.02 -18.36 -12.50
CA THR A 186 -3.72 -16.95 -12.17
C THR A 186 -4.90 -16.04 -12.47
N VAL A 187 -5.64 -16.23 -13.56
CA VAL A 187 -6.85 -15.45 -13.86
C VAL A 187 -7.91 -15.68 -12.78
N ILE A 188 -8.10 -16.91 -12.32
CA ILE A 188 -9.01 -17.22 -11.20
C ILE A 188 -8.52 -16.51 -9.92
N ALA A 189 -7.23 -16.58 -9.61
CA ALA A 189 -6.65 -15.91 -8.45
C ALA A 189 -6.80 -14.38 -8.51
N LEU A 190 -6.54 -13.77 -9.66
CA LEU A 190 -6.74 -12.34 -9.91
C LEU A 190 -8.20 -11.95 -9.75
N PHE A 191 -9.13 -12.79 -10.22
CA PHE A 191 -10.56 -12.55 -10.06
C PHE A 191 -10.98 -12.56 -8.58
N ILE A 192 -10.58 -13.61 -7.85
CA ILE A 192 -10.86 -13.75 -6.41
C ILE A 192 -10.24 -12.60 -5.63
N PHE A 193 -8.98 -12.32 -5.88
CA PHE A 193 -8.27 -11.22 -5.23
C PHE A 193 -8.91 -9.86 -5.54
N GLY A 194 -9.22 -9.59 -6.80
CA GLY A 194 -9.88 -8.35 -7.22
C GLY A 194 -11.28 -8.19 -6.63
N TYR A 195 -12.03 -9.31 -6.48
CA TYR A 195 -13.34 -9.32 -5.82
C TYR A 195 -13.21 -8.97 -4.32
N ILE A 196 -12.29 -9.64 -3.62
CA ILE A 196 -12.01 -9.39 -2.20
C ILE A 196 -11.55 -7.94 -2.00
N LYS A 197 -10.59 -7.46 -2.81
CA LYS A 197 -10.15 -6.06 -2.79
C LYS A 197 -11.33 -5.10 -2.93
N GLY A 198 -12.23 -5.35 -3.86
CA GLY A 198 -13.41 -4.52 -4.11
C GLY A 198 -14.34 -4.42 -2.89
N THR A 199 -14.49 -5.51 -2.10
CA THR A 199 -15.30 -5.48 -0.87
C THR A 199 -14.66 -4.61 0.22
N PHE A 200 -13.33 -4.61 0.34
CA PHE A 200 -12.63 -3.82 1.34
C PHE A 200 -12.48 -2.34 0.96
N THR A 201 -12.42 -2.03 -0.33
CA THR A 201 -12.28 -0.64 -0.81
C THR A 201 -13.62 0.08 -1.03
N GLY A 202 -14.76 -0.57 -0.72
CA GLY A 202 -16.09 0.02 -0.89
C GLY A 202 -16.51 0.23 -2.35
N THR A 203 -15.77 -0.38 -3.31
CA THR A 203 -16.12 -0.36 -4.73
C THR A 203 -17.01 -1.57 -5.09
N THR A 204 -17.62 -1.57 -6.29
CA THR A 204 -18.36 -2.75 -6.77
C THR A 204 -17.39 -3.94 -6.94
N PRO A 205 -17.53 -5.04 -6.16
CA PRO A 205 -16.56 -6.14 -6.14
C PRO A 205 -16.35 -6.78 -7.52
N LEU A 206 -17.42 -6.94 -8.29
CA LEU A 206 -17.33 -7.52 -9.63
C LEU A 206 -16.55 -6.63 -10.60
N LYS A 207 -16.74 -5.31 -10.53
CA LYS A 207 -15.98 -4.35 -11.35
C LYS A 207 -14.49 -4.39 -11.01
N SER A 208 -14.16 -4.44 -9.72
CA SER A 208 -12.78 -4.56 -9.24
C SER A 208 -12.14 -5.89 -9.68
N ALA A 209 -12.88 -7.00 -9.63
CA ALA A 209 -12.42 -8.31 -10.10
C ALA A 209 -12.08 -8.31 -11.59
N VAL A 210 -13.00 -7.83 -12.43
CA VAL A 210 -12.80 -7.75 -13.89
C VAL A 210 -11.63 -6.84 -14.23
N GLN A 211 -11.54 -5.68 -13.59
CA GLN A 211 -10.43 -4.73 -13.81
C GLN A 211 -9.07 -5.37 -13.44
N THR A 212 -8.98 -6.09 -12.33
CA THR A 212 -7.76 -6.75 -11.89
C THR A 212 -7.35 -7.86 -12.87
N CYS A 213 -8.30 -8.66 -13.35
CA CYS A 213 -8.06 -9.67 -14.39
C CYS A 213 -7.56 -9.04 -15.70
N LEU A 214 -8.17 -7.95 -16.14
CA LEU A 214 -7.76 -7.28 -17.38
C LEU A 214 -6.32 -6.77 -17.29
N ILE A 215 -5.96 -6.11 -16.17
CA ILE A 215 -4.61 -5.58 -15.98
C ILE A 215 -3.58 -6.72 -15.98
N GLY A 216 -3.80 -7.79 -15.23
CA GLY A 216 -2.88 -8.93 -15.18
C GLY A 216 -2.78 -9.66 -16.54
N SER A 217 -3.90 -9.81 -17.25
CA SER A 217 -3.90 -10.45 -18.59
C SER A 217 -3.17 -9.60 -19.62
N VAL A 218 -3.34 -8.28 -19.60
CA VAL A 218 -2.61 -7.36 -20.50
C VAL A 218 -1.12 -7.41 -20.22
N ALA A 219 -0.72 -7.37 -18.93
CA ALA A 219 0.69 -7.46 -18.56
C ALA A 219 1.34 -8.76 -19.07
N ALA A 220 0.72 -9.92 -18.82
CA ALA A 220 1.24 -11.21 -19.26
C ALA A 220 1.24 -11.35 -20.79
N GLY A 221 0.18 -10.92 -21.46
CA GLY A 221 0.09 -10.94 -22.93
C GLY A 221 1.14 -10.07 -23.60
N THR A 222 1.38 -8.87 -23.04
CA THR A 222 2.43 -7.96 -23.53
C THR A 222 3.81 -8.57 -23.34
N ALA A 223 4.11 -9.13 -22.16
CA ALA A 223 5.39 -9.77 -21.88
C ALA A 223 5.65 -10.98 -22.83
N PHE A 224 4.63 -11.81 -23.05
CA PHE A 224 4.70 -12.93 -23.99
C PHE A 224 5.01 -12.48 -25.43
N LEU A 225 4.29 -11.46 -25.92
CA LEU A 225 4.50 -10.92 -27.27
C LEU A 225 5.90 -10.30 -27.43
N VAL A 226 6.36 -9.52 -26.44
CA VAL A 226 7.69 -8.93 -26.47
C VAL A 226 8.78 -10.00 -26.48
N ALA A 227 8.66 -11.03 -25.62
CA ALA A 227 9.63 -12.12 -25.57
C ALA A 227 9.69 -12.87 -26.91
N ARG A 228 8.55 -13.14 -27.52
CA ARG A 228 8.44 -13.82 -28.81
C ARG A 228 9.03 -13.01 -29.96
N LEU A 229 8.82 -11.70 -29.96
CA LEU A 229 9.44 -10.80 -30.95
C LEU A 229 10.96 -10.75 -30.84
N ILE A 230 11.50 -10.81 -29.61
CA ILE A 230 12.95 -10.80 -29.39
C ILE A 230 13.58 -12.14 -29.75
N SER A 231 12.92 -13.26 -29.47
CA SER A 231 13.41 -14.61 -29.78
C SER A 231 13.32 -14.96 -31.28
N GLY A 232 12.59 -14.21 -32.08
CA GLY A 232 12.52 -14.37 -33.53
C GLY A 232 11.61 -15.53 -33.96
N GLU A 233 10.69 -16.00 -33.11
CA GLU A 233 9.71 -17.03 -33.39
C GLU A 233 8.30 -16.48 -33.69
#